data_a3020a1dbc4dd03b3947d4433d70de9b
#
_entry.id   a3020a1dbc4dd03b3947d4433d70de9b
#
_cell.length_a   1.000
_cell.length_b   1.000
_cell.length_c   1.000
_cell.angle_alpha   90.00
_cell.angle_beta   90.00
_cell.angle_gamma   90.00
#
_symmetry.space_group_name_H-M   'P 1'
#
loop_
_entity.id
_entity.type
_entity.pdbx_description
1 polymer ?
#
loop_
_entity_poly.entity_id
_entity_poly.type
_entity_poly.pdbx_seq_one_letter_code
_entity_poly.pdbx_strand_id
1 'polypeptide(L)'
;LVIGGNDTTRNTMTGSVLAMNQNPDQHRKLRDNPALIPSMVSETIRWQTPLSHMRRTAARDIELGGKTIRKGDKVVMWYASGNRDDEVIENPNAYIIDRERPRQHLSFGFGIHQ
;
A
#
# COMPACT_ATOMS: atom_id res chain seq x y z
N LEU A 1 -18.66 6.57 -8.04
CA LEU A 1 -18.02 5.56 -8.90
C LEU A 1 -16.94 6.14 -9.82
N VAL A 2 -17.16 7.30 -10.43
CA VAL A 2 -16.18 7.94 -11.33
C VAL A 2 -14.90 8.37 -10.60
N ILE A 3 -15.00 8.84 -9.36
CA ILE A 3 -13.84 9.30 -8.56
C ILE A 3 -12.98 8.11 -8.10
N GLY A 4 -13.59 7.04 -7.62
CA GLY A 4 -12.87 5.87 -7.08
C GLY A 4 -12.10 5.04 -8.10
N GLY A 5 -12.56 5.01 -9.35
CA GLY A 5 -11.94 4.22 -10.43
C GLY A 5 -10.92 4.98 -11.28
N ASN A 6 -10.86 6.30 -11.16
CA ASN A 6 -10.06 7.11 -12.08
C ASN A 6 -8.62 7.33 -11.56
N ASP A 7 -8.45 7.93 -10.41
CA ASP A 7 -7.12 8.34 -9.93
C ASP A 7 -6.27 7.19 -9.41
N THR A 8 -6.80 6.40 -8.47
CA THR A 8 -6.04 5.32 -7.83
C THR A 8 -5.70 4.20 -8.81
N THR A 9 -6.65 3.81 -9.65
CA THR A 9 -6.45 2.75 -10.66
C THR A 9 -5.45 3.19 -11.72
N ARG A 10 -5.59 4.41 -12.24
CA ARG A 10 -4.65 4.98 -13.23
C ARG A 10 -3.24 5.07 -12.64
N ASN A 11 -3.10 5.60 -11.42
CA ASN A 11 -1.81 5.71 -10.76
C ASN A 11 -1.19 4.33 -10.48
N THR A 12 -1.99 3.32 -10.14
CA THR A 12 -1.51 1.95 -9.99
C THR A 12 -1.00 1.38 -11.31
N MET A 13 -1.74 1.56 -12.41
CA MET A 13 -1.32 1.09 -13.74
C MET A 13 -0.04 1.78 -14.21
N THR A 14 0.05 3.09 -14.14
CA THR A 14 1.26 3.83 -14.52
C THR A 14 2.43 3.52 -13.58
N GLY A 15 2.17 3.36 -12.29
CA GLY A 15 3.16 2.94 -11.29
C GLY A 15 3.69 1.53 -11.55
N SER A 16 2.85 0.59 -12.04
CA SER A 16 3.31 -0.75 -12.40
C SER A 16 4.28 -0.73 -13.59
N VAL A 17 3.98 0.07 -14.61
CA VAL A 17 4.88 0.25 -15.76
C VAL A 17 6.21 0.86 -15.31
N LEU A 18 6.17 1.90 -14.48
CA LEU A 18 7.37 2.53 -13.92
C LEU A 18 8.20 1.52 -13.11
N ALA A 19 7.56 0.80 -12.19
CA ALA A 19 8.22 -0.18 -11.34
C ALA A 19 8.90 -1.28 -12.15
N MET A 20 8.23 -1.81 -13.18
CA MET A 20 8.80 -2.82 -14.06
C MET A 20 9.98 -2.30 -14.89
N ASN A 21 9.94 -1.03 -15.33
CA ASN A 21 11.07 -0.41 -16.03
C ASN A 21 12.27 -0.18 -15.10
N GLN A 22 12.03 0.21 -13.85
CA GLN A 22 13.08 0.41 -12.86
C GLN A 22 13.67 -0.90 -12.31
N ASN A 23 12.93 -2.02 -12.43
CA ASN A 23 13.31 -3.33 -11.94
C ASN A 23 13.23 -4.39 -13.06
N PRO A 24 14.14 -4.37 -14.04
CA PRO A 24 14.07 -5.24 -15.22
C PRO A 24 14.20 -6.74 -14.90
N ASP A 25 14.81 -7.11 -13.77
CA ASP A 25 14.84 -8.46 -13.23
C ASP A 25 13.44 -8.95 -12.83
N GLN A 26 12.64 -8.12 -12.19
CA GLN A 26 11.26 -8.42 -11.82
C GLN A 26 10.38 -8.55 -13.08
N HIS A 27 10.63 -7.70 -14.07
CA HIS A 27 9.93 -7.80 -15.36
C HIS A 27 10.25 -9.13 -16.08
N ARG A 28 11.52 -9.57 -16.11
CA ARG A 28 11.88 -10.88 -16.67
C ARG A 28 11.18 -12.01 -15.90
N LYS A 29 11.25 -11.98 -14.56
CA LYS A 29 10.57 -12.97 -13.69
C LYS A 29 9.07 -13.07 -14.00
N LEU A 30 8.38 -11.96 -14.21
CA LEU A 30 6.96 -11.95 -14.58
C LEU A 30 6.70 -12.55 -15.95
N ARG A 31 7.56 -12.26 -16.96
CA ARG A 31 7.44 -12.83 -18.30
C ARG A 31 7.66 -14.35 -18.31
N ASP A 32 8.61 -14.81 -17.50
CA ASP A 32 8.92 -16.25 -17.37
C ASP A 32 7.83 -17.00 -16.59
N ASN A 33 7.11 -16.33 -15.68
CA ASN A 33 6.03 -16.90 -14.89
C ASN A 33 4.83 -15.95 -14.77
N PRO A 34 3.89 -15.95 -15.73
CA PRO A 34 2.70 -15.10 -15.69
C PRO A 34 1.75 -15.40 -14.51
N ALA A 35 1.88 -16.53 -13.83
CA ALA A 35 1.11 -16.82 -12.62
C ALA A 35 1.40 -15.84 -11.47
N LEU A 36 2.49 -15.08 -11.55
CA LEU A 36 2.83 -14.02 -10.59
C LEU A 36 2.03 -12.72 -10.78
N ILE A 37 1.17 -12.59 -11.80
CA ILE A 37 0.40 -11.37 -12.05
C ILE A 37 -0.40 -10.93 -10.80
N PRO A 38 -1.15 -11.81 -10.08
CA PRO A 38 -1.89 -11.37 -8.90
C PRO A 38 -0.98 -10.83 -7.77
N SER A 39 0.18 -11.47 -7.57
CA SER A 39 1.16 -11.04 -6.57
C SER A 39 1.82 -9.72 -6.99
N MET A 40 2.20 -9.59 -8.26
CA MET A 40 2.72 -8.35 -8.82
C MET A 40 1.75 -7.16 -8.65
N VAL A 41 0.46 -7.37 -8.88
CA VAL A 41 -0.56 -6.32 -8.68
C VAL A 41 -0.59 -5.87 -7.22
N SER A 42 -0.59 -6.81 -6.27
CA SER A 42 -0.56 -6.51 -4.84
C SER A 42 0.72 -5.76 -4.44
N GLU A 43 1.88 -6.19 -4.94
CA GLU A 43 3.15 -5.52 -4.68
C GLU A 43 3.19 -4.12 -5.29
N THR A 44 2.63 -3.92 -6.49
CA THR A 44 2.51 -2.59 -7.09
C THR A 44 1.68 -1.66 -6.22
N ILE A 45 0.54 -2.14 -5.71
CA ILE A 45 -0.35 -1.36 -4.83
C ILE A 45 0.38 -1.00 -3.53
N ARG A 46 1.14 -1.94 -2.94
CA ARG A 46 1.96 -1.68 -1.77
C ARG A 46 3.05 -0.64 -2.06
N TRP A 47 3.85 -0.88 -3.09
CA TRP A 47 5.03 -0.09 -3.43
C TRP A 47 4.69 1.32 -3.89
N GLN A 48 3.68 1.46 -4.73
CA GLN A 48 3.18 2.75 -5.24
C GLN A 48 2.36 3.50 -4.18
N THR A 49 1.59 2.79 -3.37
CA THR A 49 0.66 3.35 -2.37
C THR A 49 -0.13 4.53 -2.94
N PRO A 50 -1.01 4.32 -3.91
CA PRO A 50 -1.68 5.40 -4.66
C PRO A 50 -2.55 6.29 -3.76
N LEU A 51 -3.01 5.77 -2.62
CA LEU A 51 -3.63 6.52 -1.53
C LEU A 51 -2.64 6.59 -0.36
N SER A 52 -1.88 7.66 -0.27
CA SER A 52 -0.77 7.80 0.68
C SER A 52 -1.23 7.88 2.14
N HIS A 53 -2.40 8.46 2.40
CA HIS A 53 -2.93 8.63 3.75
C HIS A 53 -4.44 8.80 3.76
N MET A 54 -5.04 8.56 4.92
CA MET A 54 -6.44 8.87 5.20
C MET A 54 -6.56 9.58 6.56
N ARG A 55 -7.57 10.44 6.69
CA ARG A 55 -7.85 11.17 7.93
C ARG A 55 -9.10 10.61 8.59
N ARG A 56 -9.07 10.52 9.92
CA ARG A 56 -10.22 10.25 10.79
C ARG A 56 -10.38 11.35 11.81
N THR A 57 -11.55 11.42 12.42
CA THR A 57 -11.80 12.26 13.60
C THR A 57 -12.06 11.35 14.78
N ALA A 58 -11.36 11.56 15.89
CA ALA A 58 -11.55 10.77 17.10
C ALA A 58 -12.98 10.97 17.65
N ALA A 59 -13.72 9.87 17.81
CA ALA A 59 -15.09 9.90 18.32
C ALA A 59 -15.15 10.00 19.86
N ARG A 60 -14.06 9.67 20.55
CA ARG A 60 -13.87 9.70 22.00
C ARG A 60 -12.39 9.87 22.31
N ASP A 61 -12.10 10.18 23.58
CA ASP A 61 -10.71 10.17 24.05
C ASP A 61 -10.16 8.75 24.04
N ILE A 62 -8.92 8.58 23.55
CA ILE A 62 -8.20 7.29 23.52
C ILE A 62 -6.72 7.51 23.81
N GLU A 63 -6.09 6.50 24.40
CA GLU A 63 -4.65 6.44 24.55
C GLU A 63 -4.05 5.58 23.42
N LEU A 64 -3.02 6.10 22.74
CA LEU A 64 -2.31 5.39 21.69
C LEU A 64 -0.82 5.74 21.75
N GLY A 65 0.02 4.71 21.88
CA GLY A 65 1.48 4.90 21.94
C GLY A 65 1.94 5.85 23.05
N GLY A 66 1.27 5.82 24.20
CA GLY A 66 1.56 6.69 25.35
C GLY A 66 1.14 8.15 25.16
N LYS A 67 0.30 8.45 24.15
CA LYS A 67 -0.24 9.79 23.89
C LYS A 67 -1.75 9.78 23.94
N THR A 68 -2.34 10.82 24.53
CA THR A 68 -3.78 11.02 24.57
C THR A 68 -4.25 11.68 23.27
N ILE A 69 -5.14 11.02 22.56
CA ILE A 69 -5.90 11.59 21.44
C ILE A 69 -7.27 11.96 21.97
N ARG A 70 -7.65 13.23 21.89
CA ARG A 70 -8.92 13.72 22.43
C ARG A 70 -10.05 13.59 21.43
N LYS A 71 -11.27 13.48 21.90
CA LYS A 71 -12.46 13.56 21.07
C LYS A 71 -12.45 14.82 20.21
N GLY A 72 -12.64 14.65 18.89
CA GLY A 72 -12.60 15.72 17.91
C GLY A 72 -11.25 15.92 17.23
N ASP A 73 -10.16 15.35 17.75
CA ASP A 73 -8.84 15.43 17.14
C ASP A 73 -8.82 14.78 15.75
N LYS A 74 -8.03 15.37 14.87
CA LYS A 74 -7.78 14.84 13.52
C LYS A 74 -6.59 13.88 13.56
N VAL A 75 -6.86 12.63 13.24
CA VAL A 75 -5.86 11.57 13.19
C VAL A 75 -5.58 11.21 11.73
N VAL A 76 -4.34 11.35 11.30
CA VAL A 76 -3.90 10.98 9.95
C VAL A 76 -3.17 9.65 10.00
N MET A 77 -3.65 8.70 9.20
CA MET A 77 -3.03 7.39 9.03
C MET A 77 -2.21 7.39 7.75
N TRP A 78 -0.90 7.30 7.87
CA TRP A 78 0.04 7.29 6.75
C TRP A 78 0.22 5.87 6.22
N TYR A 79 -0.58 5.48 5.23
CA TYR A 79 -0.47 4.16 4.59
C TYR A 79 0.88 3.96 3.89
N ALA A 80 1.42 5.03 3.30
CA ALA A 80 2.73 4.99 2.68
C ALA A 80 3.85 4.63 3.68
N SER A 81 3.76 5.12 4.92
CA SER A 81 4.69 4.77 5.99
C SER A 81 4.53 3.30 6.41
N GLY A 82 3.29 2.86 6.68
CA GLY A 82 3.03 1.47 7.08
C GLY A 82 3.38 0.45 5.98
N ASN A 83 3.25 0.82 4.70
CA ASN A 83 3.66 -0.03 3.58
C ASN A 83 5.19 -0.11 3.40
N ARG A 84 5.95 0.67 4.16
CA ARG A 84 7.40 0.71 4.15
C ARG A 84 8.03 0.45 5.53
N ASP A 85 7.24 -0.10 6.43
CA ASP A 85 7.66 -0.47 7.78
C ASP A 85 8.56 -1.71 7.72
N ASP A 86 9.83 -1.54 8.05
CA ASP A 86 10.85 -2.58 8.01
C ASP A 86 10.80 -3.56 9.19
N GLU A 87 10.05 -3.21 10.25
CA GLU A 87 9.75 -4.15 11.34
C GLU A 87 8.74 -5.23 10.92
N VAL A 88 7.94 -4.98 9.88
CA VAL A 88 6.84 -5.85 9.44
C VAL A 88 7.06 -6.39 8.03
N ILE A 89 7.68 -5.61 7.15
CA ILE A 89 7.85 -5.92 5.73
C ILE A 89 9.35 -6.02 5.41
N GLU A 90 9.80 -7.19 5.05
CA GLU A 90 11.19 -7.41 4.64
C GLU A 90 11.50 -6.62 3.36
N ASN A 91 12.64 -5.90 3.37
CA ASN A 91 13.08 -5.06 2.25
C ASN A 91 11.94 -4.17 1.68
N PRO A 92 11.31 -3.28 2.50
CA PRO A 92 10.08 -2.61 2.14
C PRO A 92 10.24 -1.61 0.98
N ASN A 93 11.46 -1.15 0.72
CA ASN A 93 11.76 -0.23 -0.37
C ASN A 93 12.00 -0.94 -1.71
N ALA A 94 12.29 -2.23 -1.69
CA ALA A 94 12.46 -3.02 -2.90
C ALA A 94 11.10 -3.40 -3.52
N TYR A 95 11.04 -3.42 -4.85
CA TYR A 95 9.92 -3.94 -5.61
C TYR A 95 10.15 -5.42 -5.89
N ILE A 96 9.34 -6.30 -5.26
CA ILE A 96 9.52 -7.76 -5.28
C ILE A 96 8.17 -8.42 -5.57
N ILE A 97 7.97 -8.89 -6.81
CA ILE A 97 6.66 -9.36 -7.29
C ILE A 97 6.23 -10.74 -6.75
N ASP A 98 7.14 -11.48 -6.16
CA ASP A 98 6.91 -12.81 -5.58
C ASP A 98 7.08 -12.84 -4.06
N ARG A 99 6.73 -11.74 -3.37
CA ARG A 99 6.71 -11.71 -1.91
C ARG A 99 5.86 -12.84 -1.35
N GLU A 100 6.28 -13.41 -0.24
CA GLU A 100 5.56 -14.48 0.46
C GLU A 100 4.14 -14.06 0.85
N ARG A 101 3.98 -12.79 1.26
CA ARG A 101 2.69 -12.23 1.71
C ARG A 101 2.32 -10.97 0.93
N PRO A 102 2.01 -11.11 -0.38
CA PRO A 102 1.85 -9.95 -1.25
C PRO A 102 0.67 -9.04 -0.87
N ARG A 103 -0.35 -9.58 -0.18
CA ARG A 103 -1.53 -8.82 0.29
C ARG A 103 -1.34 -8.15 1.65
N GLN A 104 -0.19 -8.31 2.28
CA GLN A 104 0.12 -7.67 3.55
C GLN A 104 0.53 -6.21 3.30
N HIS A 105 -0.46 -5.36 3.03
CA HIS A 105 -0.27 -3.91 2.87
C HIS A 105 -1.48 -3.14 3.40
N LEU A 106 -1.29 -1.85 3.70
CA LEU A 106 -2.31 -0.97 4.26
C LEU A 106 -2.99 -0.06 3.22
N SER A 107 -2.76 -0.27 1.93
CA SER A 107 -3.25 0.63 0.86
C SER A 107 -4.79 0.75 0.79
N PHE A 108 -5.52 -0.24 1.32
CA PHE A 108 -6.99 -0.21 1.44
C PHE A 108 -7.46 0.05 2.88
N GLY A 109 -6.56 0.42 3.78
CA GLY A 109 -6.83 0.51 5.21
C GLY A 109 -6.83 -0.87 5.88
N PHE A 110 -7.52 -0.96 7.01
CA PHE A 110 -7.67 -2.18 7.78
C PHE A 110 -9.08 -2.25 8.39
N GLY A 111 -9.63 -3.44 8.53
CA GLY A 111 -10.91 -3.69 9.17
C GLY A 111 -12.05 -3.97 8.18
N ILE A 112 -13.26 -3.60 8.57
CA ILE A 112 -14.52 -4.02 7.90
C ILE A 112 -14.66 -3.56 6.44
N HIS A 113 -13.91 -2.56 6.02
CA HIS A 113 -13.95 -2.01 4.66
C HIS A 113 -12.81 -2.51 3.75
N GLN A 114 -12.06 -3.51 4.19
CA GLN A 114 -10.97 -4.10 3.43
C GLN A 114 -11.47 -5.18 2.47
#